data_6a20c3b4d20110ebf477ba601232ede1
#
_entry.id   6a20c3b4d20110ebf477ba601232ede1
#
_cell.length_a   1.000
_cell.length_b   1.000
_cell.length_c   1.000
_cell.angle_alpha   90.00
_cell.angle_beta   90.00
_cell.angle_gamma   90.00
#
_symmetry.space_group_name_H-M   'P 1'
#
loop_
_entity.id
_entity.type
_entity.pdbx_description
1 polymer ?
#
loop_
_entity_poly.entity_id
_entity_poly.type
_entity_poly.pdbx_seq_one_letter_code
_entity_poly.pdbx_strand_id
1 'polypeptide(L)'
;MAARTNITDQASTAGQTETAGRASTAEPARRSRRQLLARGTGAMAAFIAAEAIARPAPAAAANGGSVILGQANAETVVTKINNSTGGGAALLCTASGAGTGLQGSCAGGFGVLGTSDTGTGMAGASNSGNGIAGSSISSDGVKGSSSSGIGVMGQSQSGTGVVGHSDGTTGTGVAGVNPGGGNGVLGSSSGGDGVTGFSQHGIGVHGEGGSDGVLGVGASNGVHGVNQTSGGSGVLGENGSGGPGVTGIATSAAAAAVHGTNSGAGPAVLGQSPAGTGVVASGKTALRVVGPAVFSRSGKLTIAAGKTSATKTGVALTNASIVLVTAQNDVPSTTIRSAVPNVAAGSFTVHLTKSVSKAVTVGWFIVN
;
A
#
# COMPACT_ATOMS: atom_id res chain seq x y z
N MET A 1 -22.96 9.46 -36.08
CA MET A 1 -24.04 8.97 -36.92
C MET A 1 -25.26 8.71 -36.05
N ALA A 2 -26.31 9.46 -36.27
CA ALA A 2 -27.51 9.56 -35.48
C ALA A 2 -28.51 8.44 -35.79
N ALA A 3 -29.28 8.03 -34.80
CA ALA A 3 -30.66 7.60 -35.00
C ALA A 3 -31.46 7.80 -33.70
N ARG A 4 -32.24 8.85 -33.71
CA ARG A 4 -33.42 9.05 -32.84
C ARG A 4 -34.56 8.19 -33.38
N THR A 5 -35.33 7.61 -32.49
CA THR A 5 -36.70 7.16 -32.85
C THR A 5 -37.67 7.65 -31.79
N ASN A 6 -38.48 8.64 -32.18
CA ASN A 6 -39.73 9.07 -31.59
C ASN A 6 -40.81 7.99 -31.84
N ILE A 7 -41.65 7.72 -30.84
CA ILE A 7 -43.00 7.19 -31.11
C ILE A 7 -44.00 7.99 -30.28
N THR A 8 -44.93 8.57 -31.02
CA THR A 8 -46.04 9.44 -30.70
C THR A 8 -47.23 8.68 -30.10
N ASP A 9 -48.00 9.45 -29.31
CA ASP A 9 -49.41 9.37 -28.95
C ASP A 9 -50.35 8.52 -29.84
N GLN A 10 -51.27 7.83 -29.19
CA GLN A 10 -52.66 7.74 -29.68
C GLN A 10 -53.63 7.62 -28.50
N ALA A 11 -54.49 8.64 -28.41
CA ALA A 11 -55.75 8.66 -27.67
C ALA A 11 -56.80 7.87 -28.40
N SER A 12 -57.69 7.18 -27.67
CA SER A 12 -58.98 6.71 -28.21
C SER A 12 -60.09 6.90 -27.17
N THR A 13 -61.00 7.80 -27.53
CA THR A 13 -62.30 8.09 -27.01
C THR A 13 -63.34 7.03 -27.46
N ALA A 14 -64.30 6.70 -26.63
CA ALA A 14 -65.74 6.40 -26.87
C ALA A 14 -66.25 5.42 -25.80
N GLY A 15 -67.42 5.48 -25.28
CA GLY A 15 -68.63 6.17 -25.59
C GLY A 15 -69.64 5.96 -24.43
N GLN A 16 -70.45 6.93 -24.26
CA GLN A 16 -71.57 6.95 -23.32
C GLN A 16 -72.71 6.06 -23.80
N THR A 17 -73.46 5.39 -22.91
CA THR A 17 -74.84 5.06 -23.09
C THR A 17 -75.62 5.32 -21.81
N GLU A 18 -76.48 6.36 -21.88
CA GLU A 18 -77.59 6.63 -20.98
C GLU A 18 -78.64 5.55 -21.10
N THR A 19 -79.21 5.15 -19.96
CA THR A 19 -80.62 4.61 -19.93
C THR A 19 -81.33 5.22 -18.73
N ALA A 20 -82.24 6.11 -19.06
CA ALA A 20 -83.25 6.70 -18.17
C ALA A 20 -84.25 5.66 -17.72
N GLY A 21 -84.49 5.54 -16.43
CA GLY A 21 -85.59 4.75 -15.79
C GLY A 21 -86.41 5.63 -14.86
N ARG A 22 -87.64 5.80 -15.25
CA ARG A 22 -88.83 6.55 -14.85
C ARG A 22 -89.13 6.53 -13.36
N ALA A 23 -89.32 7.69 -12.76
CA ALA A 23 -89.84 7.91 -11.41
C ALA A 23 -91.28 7.56 -11.26
N SER A 24 -91.64 6.84 -10.22
CA SER A 24 -93.01 6.66 -9.74
C SER A 24 -93.17 7.41 -8.45
N THR A 25 -94.11 8.42 -8.50
CA THR A 25 -94.56 9.22 -7.36
C THR A 25 -95.59 8.43 -6.56
N ALA A 26 -95.27 8.15 -5.29
CA ALA A 26 -96.26 7.66 -4.32
C ALA A 26 -96.37 8.70 -3.17
N GLU A 27 -97.60 9.12 -2.92
CA GLU A 27 -98.06 10.10 -1.95
C GLU A 27 -97.72 9.73 -0.48
N PRO A 28 -97.42 10.68 0.43
CA PRO A 28 -97.02 10.37 1.82
C PRO A 28 -98.26 10.17 2.71
N ALA A 29 -98.38 9.01 3.32
CA ALA A 29 -99.32 8.73 4.38
C ALA A 29 -98.97 9.46 5.67
N ARG A 30 -99.83 10.29 6.23
CA ARG A 30 -99.75 10.99 7.50
C ARG A 30 -99.60 10.01 8.67
N ARG A 31 -98.47 9.99 9.33
CA ARG A 31 -98.23 9.18 10.52
C ARG A 31 -98.42 9.99 11.83
N SER A 32 -99.07 9.32 12.83
CA SER A 32 -99.41 9.96 14.11
C SER A 32 -98.12 10.23 15.02
N ARG A 33 -98.23 11.26 15.83
CA ARG A 33 -97.06 11.69 16.76
C ARG A 33 -96.56 10.59 17.69
N ARG A 34 -97.41 9.55 17.98
CA ARG A 34 -97.01 8.40 18.83
C ARG A 34 -96.02 7.43 18.10
N GLN A 35 -96.14 7.32 16.81
CA GLN A 35 -95.25 6.47 16.03
C GLN A 35 -93.91 7.13 15.74
N LEU A 36 -93.85 8.45 15.79
CA LEU A 36 -92.56 9.19 15.71
C LEU A 36 -91.71 9.05 16.97
N LEU A 37 -92.34 9.10 18.19
CA LEU A 37 -91.62 8.96 19.44
C LEU A 37 -91.07 7.54 19.69
N ALA A 38 -91.80 6.51 19.31
CA ALA A 38 -91.34 5.11 19.44
C ALA A 38 -90.18 4.76 18.48
N ARG A 39 -90.06 5.48 17.36
CA ARG A 39 -88.90 5.33 16.44
C ARG A 39 -87.74 6.17 16.74
N GLY A 40 -87.92 7.32 17.47
CA GLY A 40 -86.83 8.20 17.90
C GLY A 40 -85.95 7.54 18.98
N THR A 41 -86.54 6.81 19.89
CA THR A 41 -85.79 6.10 20.94
C THR A 41 -85.04 4.88 20.43
N GLY A 42 -85.67 4.17 19.45
CA GLY A 42 -84.95 3.05 18.78
C GLY A 42 -83.79 3.53 17.88
N ALA A 43 -83.97 4.64 17.19
CA ALA A 43 -82.92 5.20 16.32
C ALA A 43 -81.74 5.75 17.11
N MET A 44 -82.00 6.36 18.27
CA MET A 44 -80.87 6.84 19.15
C MET A 44 -80.17 5.68 19.82
N ALA A 45 -80.83 4.63 20.23
CA ALA A 45 -80.19 3.44 20.76
C ALA A 45 -79.41 2.69 19.66
N ALA A 46 -79.88 2.64 18.43
CA ALA A 46 -79.18 2.09 17.30
C ALA A 46 -77.98 2.93 16.86
N PHE A 47 -78.07 4.29 17.00
CA PHE A 47 -76.94 5.17 16.69
C PHE A 47 -75.82 5.09 17.77
N ILE A 48 -76.20 4.97 19.04
CA ILE A 48 -75.22 4.74 20.12
C ILE A 48 -74.59 3.34 20.03
N ALA A 49 -75.38 2.33 19.62
CA ALA A 49 -74.85 1.01 19.37
C ALA A 49 -74.00 0.96 18.09
N ALA A 50 -74.33 1.75 17.06
CA ALA A 50 -73.55 1.86 15.84
C ALA A 50 -72.21 2.63 16.06
N GLU A 51 -72.19 3.66 16.91
CA GLU A 51 -70.95 4.32 17.30
C GLU A 51 -70.05 3.43 18.18
N ALA A 52 -70.65 2.58 19.01
CA ALA A 52 -69.89 1.59 19.78
C ALA A 52 -69.34 0.44 18.92
N ILE A 53 -69.99 0.17 17.77
CA ILE A 53 -69.51 -0.81 16.80
C ILE A 53 -68.53 -0.18 15.79
N ALA A 54 -68.55 1.17 15.61
CA ALA A 54 -67.67 1.90 14.70
C ALA A 54 -66.36 2.37 15.33
N ARG A 55 -66.17 2.17 16.61
CA ARG A 55 -64.79 2.19 17.15
C ARG A 55 -64.20 0.85 16.84
N PRO A 56 -63.19 0.79 15.96
CA PRO A 56 -62.43 -0.43 15.90
C PRO A 56 -61.93 -0.71 17.32
N ALA A 57 -62.41 -1.77 17.96
CA ALA A 57 -61.75 -2.32 19.12
C ALA A 57 -60.25 -2.36 18.73
N PRO A 58 -59.36 -1.90 19.60
CA PRO A 58 -57.97 -2.17 19.36
C PRO A 58 -57.91 -3.68 19.09
N ALA A 59 -57.62 -4.02 17.85
CA ALA A 59 -57.42 -5.44 17.51
C ALA A 59 -56.29 -5.87 18.39
N ALA A 60 -56.59 -6.55 19.51
CA ALA A 60 -55.61 -7.39 20.14
C ALA A 60 -55.18 -8.31 19.01
N ALA A 61 -54.00 -8.08 18.48
CA ALA A 61 -53.45 -8.93 17.42
C ALA A 61 -53.23 -10.28 18.07
N ALA A 62 -54.28 -11.12 17.99
CA ALA A 62 -54.13 -12.55 18.16
C ALA A 62 -53.08 -12.98 17.13
N ASN A 63 -52.18 -13.88 17.50
CA ASN A 63 -51.16 -14.45 16.61
C ASN A 63 -51.70 -14.57 15.17
N GLY A 64 -51.19 -13.74 14.23
CA GLY A 64 -51.69 -13.64 12.86
C GLY A 64 -52.62 -12.44 12.59
N GLY A 65 -52.79 -11.49 13.51
CA GLY A 65 -53.58 -10.26 13.30
C GLY A 65 -52.89 -9.26 12.39
N SER A 66 -53.69 -8.31 11.85
CA SER A 66 -53.22 -7.24 10.97
C SER A 66 -52.29 -6.27 11.72
N VAL A 67 -51.23 -5.78 11.06
CA VAL A 67 -50.41 -4.67 11.55
C VAL A 67 -51.25 -3.40 11.58
N ILE A 68 -51.40 -2.78 12.77
CA ILE A 68 -52.17 -1.57 12.95
C ILE A 68 -51.28 -0.34 12.79
N LEU A 69 -51.60 0.52 11.86
CA LEU A 69 -50.89 1.76 11.60
C LEU A 69 -51.05 2.74 12.76
N GLY A 70 -49.96 3.38 13.21
CA GLY A 70 -49.95 4.37 14.27
C GLY A 70 -50.05 3.82 15.70
N GLN A 71 -50.00 2.50 15.87
CA GLN A 71 -50.01 1.82 17.19
C GLN A 71 -48.77 0.93 17.36
N ALA A 72 -48.38 0.66 18.61
CA ALA A 72 -47.37 -0.35 18.90
C ALA A 72 -48.02 -1.75 18.70
N ASN A 73 -47.43 -2.57 17.84
CA ASN A 73 -47.83 -3.97 17.65
C ASN A 73 -46.86 -4.85 18.43
N ALA A 74 -47.32 -5.35 19.59
CA ALA A 74 -46.54 -6.28 20.42
C ALA A 74 -46.93 -7.71 20.07
N GLU A 75 -46.03 -8.43 19.41
CA GLU A 75 -46.24 -9.80 18.98
C GLU A 75 -45.27 -10.76 19.67
N THR A 76 -45.76 -11.94 20.09
CA THR A 76 -44.95 -13.03 20.63
C THR A 76 -44.49 -14.04 19.58
N VAL A 77 -45.00 -13.89 18.36
CA VAL A 77 -44.69 -14.73 17.20
C VAL A 77 -44.34 -13.84 16.00
N VAL A 78 -43.80 -14.45 14.96
CA VAL A 78 -43.37 -13.75 13.72
C VAL A 78 -44.55 -13.09 13.01
N THR A 79 -44.49 -11.76 12.83
CA THR A 79 -45.36 -11.07 11.86
C THR A 79 -44.77 -11.20 10.46
N LYS A 80 -45.47 -11.88 9.54
CA LYS A 80 -45.01 -12.16 8.19
C LYS A 80 -45.71 -11.22 7.20
N ILE A 81 -44.95 -10.41 6.47
CA ILE A 81 -45.44 -9.63 5.32
C ILE A 81 -44.86 -10.26 4.06
N ASN A 82 -45.70 -10.79 3.20
CA ASN A 82 -45.31 -11.54 2.02
C ASN A 82 -45.90 -10.94 0.74
N ASN A 83 -45.07 -10.71 -0.26
CA ASN A 83 -45.48 -10.42 -1.63
C ASN A 83 -45.25 -11.68 -2.50
N SER A 84 -46.29 -12.38 -2.86
CA SER A 84 -46.20 -13.62 -3.66
C SER A 84 -46.39 -13.40 -5.16
N THR A 85 -46.57 -12.17 -5.62
CA THR A 85 -46.96 -11.84 -7.00
C THR A 85 -45.81 -11.57 -7.95
N GLY A 86 -44.56 -11.90 -7.59
CA GLY A 86 -43.41 -11.90 -8.49
C GLY A 86 -42.87 -10.55 -8.92
N GLY A 87 -43.33 -9.43 -8.35
CA GLY A 87 -42.78 -8.09 -8.61
C GLY A 87 -43.27 -7.07 -7.58
N GLY A 88 -42.49 -6.05 -7.34
CA GLY A 88 -42.77 -5.00 -6.38
C GLY A 88 -42.28 -5.30 -4.93
N ALA A 89 -42.36 -4.31 -4.08
CA ALA A 89 -41.95 -4.42 -2.68
C ALA A 89 -43.05 -5.04 -1.81
N ALA A 90 -42.68 -5.96 -0.92
CA ALA A 90 -43.60 -6.44 0.11
C ALA A 90 -43.84 -5.37 1.20
N LEU A 91 -42.81 -4.59 1.53
CA LEU A 91 -42.85 -3.47 2.47
C LEU A 91 -42.09 -2.28 1.90
N LEU A 92 -42.75 -1.12 1.78
CA LEU A 92 -42.13 0.14 1.40
C LEU A 92 -42.22 1.10 2.60
N CYS A 93 -41.08 1.43 3.19
CA CYS A 93 -40.97 2.39 4.28
C CYS A 93 -40.29 3.67 3.77
N THR A 94 -41.02 4.77 3.80
CA THR A 94 -40.52 6.08 3.36
C THR A 94 -40.62 7.10 4.51
N ALA A 95 -39.58 7.90 4.70
CA ALA A 95 -39.61 9.05 5.57
C ALA A 95 -39.24 10.30 4.77
N SER A 96 -40.06 11.33 4.82
CA SER A 96 -39.76 12.63 4.21
C SER A 96 -39.00 13.50 5.20
N GLY A 97 -37.91 14.14 4.77
CA GLY A 97 -37.06 14.96 5.64
C GLY A 97 -36.03 14.13 6.41
N ALA A 98 -35.72 14.47 7.65
CA ALA A 98 -34.66 13.88 8.48
C ALA A 98 -35.10 12.61 9.25
N GLY A 99 -36.21 11.98 8.89
CA GLY A 99 -36.73 10.80 9.59
C GLY A 99 -36.06 9.49 9.21
N THR A 100 -36.28 8.45 10.02
CA THR A 100 -35.83 7.07 9.76
C THR A 100 -36.95 6.29 9.05
N GLY A 101 -36.68 5.77 7.87
CA GLY A 101 -37.64 4.95 7.12
C GLY A 101 -37.88 3.58 7.77
N LEU A 102 -36.82 2.88 8.15
CA LEU A 102 -36.87 1.59 8.84
C LEU A 102 -35.81 1.53 9.94
N GLN A 103 -36.21 1.13 11.14
CA GLN A 103 -35.30 0.87 12.25
C GLN A 103 -35.49 -0.58 12.74
N GLY A 104 -34.43 -1.36 12.71
CA GLY A 104 -34.38 -2.69 13.30
C GLY A 104 -33.44 -2.71 14.49
N SER A 105 -33.90 -3.23 15.63
CA SER A 105 -33.11 -3.37 16.87
C SER A 105 -33.29 -4.77 17.46
N CYS A 106 -32.19 -5.38 17.90
CA CYS A 106 -32.20 -6.69 18.52
C CYS A 106 -31.09 -6.76 19.56
N ALA A 107 -31.37 -7.29 20.76
CA ALA A 107 -30.40 -7.41 21.84
C ALA A 107 -29.35 -8.50 21.62
N GLY A 108 -29.66 -9.58 20.91
CA GLY A 108 -28.76 -10.72 20.76
C GLY A 108 -28.80 -11.42 19.40
N GLY A 109 -29.29 -10.72 18.36
CA GLY A 109 -29.35 -11.29 17.01
C GLY A 109 -29.20 -10.22 15.93
N PHE A 110 -29.86 -10.39 14.80
CA PHE A 110 -29.87 -9.42 13.71
C PHE A 110 -31.00 -8.40 13.88
N GLY A 111 -30.71 -7.11 13.90
CA GLY A 111 -31.70 -6.06 13.84
C GLY A 111 -32.41 -6.03 12.49
N VAL A 112 -31.67 -6.21 11.39
CA VAL A 112 -32.16 -6.38 10.03
C VAL A 112 -31.33 -7.48 9.35
N LEU A 113 -31.98 -8.45 8.72
CA LEU A 113 -31.34 -9.51 7.93
C LEU A 113 -31.88 -9.47 6.50
N GLY A 114 -31.02 -9.19 5.54
CA GLY A 114 -31.32 -9.27 4.11
C GLY A 114 -30.67 -10.50 3.49
N THR A 115 -31.45 -11.38 2.90
CA THR A 115 -30.98 -12.58 2.19
C THR A 115 -31.55 -12.64 0.78
N SER A 116 -30.74 -13.14 -0.16
CA SER A 116 -31.19 -13.41 -1.54
C SER A 116 -30.37 -14.58 -2.09
N ASP A 117 -30.99 -15.50 -2.78
CA ASP A 117 -30.36 -16.68 -3.38
C ASP A 117 -29.51 -16.30 -4.61
N THR A 118 -29.97 -15.38 -5.44
CA THR A 118 -29.34 -15.04 -6.72
C THR A 118 -29.08 -13.54 -6.93
N GLY A 119 -29.62 -12.68 -6.07
CA GLY A 119 -29.52 -11.22 -6.19
C GLY A 119 -28.82 -10.57 -5.01
N THR A 120 -29.12 -9.30 -4.79
CA THR A 120 -28.57 -8.50 -3.69
C THR A 120 -29.43 -8.68 -2.44
N GLY A 121 -28.88 -9.18 -1.36
CA GLY A 121 -29.57 -9.32 -0.08
C GLY A 121 -29.86 -7.98 0.59
N MET A 122 -28.95 -7.00 0.49
CA MET A 122 -29.11 -5.65 1.02
C MET A 122 -28.36 -4.65 0.14
N ALA A 123 -28.99 -3.54 -0.21
CA ALA A 123 -28.36 -2.45 -0.96
C ALA A 123 -28.58 -1.11 -0.23
N GLY A 124 -27.54 -0.31 -0.12
CA GLY A 124 -27.59 1.04 0.39
C GLY A 124 -27.04 2.02 -0.65
N ALA A 125 -27.81 3.06 -0.98
CA ALA A 125 -27.42 4.12 -1.90
C ALA A 125 -27.69 5.49 -1.28
N SER A 126 -26.80 6.45 -1.54
CA SER A 126 -26.94 7.84 -1.14
C SER A 126 -26.30 8.76 -2.19
N ASN A 127 -26.92 9.90 -2.47
CA ASN A 127 -26.37 10.88 -3.41
C ASN A 127 -25.25 11.75 -2.78
N SER A 128 -25.29 11.99 -1.48
CA SER A 128 -24.39 12.94 -0.81
C SER A 128 -23.81 12.45 0.53
N GLY A 129 -24.29 11.33 1.05
CA GLY A 129 -23.81 10.75 2.31
C GLY A 129 -23.34 9.30 2.15
N ASN A 130 -23.24 8.58 3.26
CA ASN A 130 -22.90 7.16 3.24
C ASN A 130 -24.11 6.33 2.79
N GLY A 131 -23.94 5.46 1.80
CA GLY A 131 -24.95 4.47 1.42
C GLY A 131 -25.14 3.41 2.50
N ILE A 132 -24.02 2.95 3.11
CA ILE A 132 -23.98 2.04 4.25
C ILE A 132 -22.91 2.54 5.21
N ALA A 133 -23.22 2.62 6.51
CA ALA A 133 -22.28 2.89 7.58
C ALA A 133 -22.35 1.76 8.61
N GLY A 134 -21.21 1.13 8.89
CA GLY A 134 -21.08 0.10 9.92
C GLY A 134 -20.17 0.60 11.04
N SER A 135 -20.58 0.45 12.30
CA SER A 135 -19.81 0.81 13.48
C SER A 135 -19.92 -0.26 14.54
N SER A 136 -18.82 -0.59 15.17
CA SER A 136 -18.77 -1.51 16.32
C SER A 136 -17.72 -1.04 17.31
N ILE A 137 -17.97 -1.26 18.61
CA ILE A 137 -17.03 -0.90 19.69
C ILE A 137 -15.98 -2.00 19.90
N SER A 138 -16.34 -3.25 19.72
CA SER A 138 -15.51 -4.40 20.12
C SER A 138 -15.31 -5.47 19.03
N SER A 139 -15.86 -5.26 17.84
CA SER A 139 -15.79 -6.23 16.74
C SER A 139 -15.75 -5.52 15.39
N ASP A 140 -15.94 -6.24 14.29
CA ASP A 140 -15.97 -5.67 12.94
C ASP A 140 -17.20 -4.78 12.74
N GLY A 141 -17.01 -3.55 12.30
CA GLY A 141 -18.10 -2.66 11.90
C GLY A 141 -18.76 -3.11 10.59
N VAL A 142 -17.97 -3.60 9.65
CA VAL A 142 -18.40 -4.25 8.40
C VAL A 142 -17.50 -5.45 8.13
N LYS A 143 -18.08 -6.61 7.88
CA LYS A 143 -17.37 -7.83 7.50
C LYS A 143 -17.86 -8.32 6.14
N GLY A 144 -16.96 -8.38 5.17
CA GLY A 144 -17.21 -8.99 3.87
C GLY A 144 -16.51 -10.34 3.75
N SER A 145 -17.23 -11.38 3.34
CA SER A 145 -16.70 -12.71 3.13
C SER A 145 -17.23 -13.30 1.83
N SER A 146 -16.38 -13.93 1.05
CA SER A 146 -16.73 -14.66 -0.17
C SER A 146 -15.88 -15.92 -0.28
N SER A 147 -16.48 -17.03 -0.71
CA SER A 147 -15.77 -18.30 -0.92
C SER A 147 -14.97 -18.34 -2.21
N SER A 148 -15.40 -17.61 -3.25
CA SER A 148 -14.81 -17.69 -4.59
C SER A 148 -14.65 -16.33 -5.28
N GLY A 149 -15.19 -15.26 -4.72
CA GLY A 149 -15.15 -13.92 -5.27
C GLY A 149 -14.51 -12.92 -4.33
N ILE A 150 -14.80 -11.65 -4.51
CA ILE A 150 -14.30 -10.54 -3.70
C ILE A 150 -15.21 -10.35 -2.48
N GLY A 151 -14.64 -10.39 -1.27
CA GLY A 151 -15.39 -10.14 -0.03
C GLY A 151 -15.79 -8.68 0.14
N VAL A 152 -14.90 -7.73 -0.18
CA VAL A 152 -15.15 -6.28 -0.19
C VAL A 152 -14.48 -5.67 -1.41
N MET A 153 -15.21 -4.91 -2.21
CA MET A 153 -14.68 -4.15 -3.34
C MET A 153 -14.92 -2.66 -3.12
N GLY A 154 -13.83 -1.88 -3.10
CA GLY A 154 -13.89 -0.42 -3.12
C GLY A 154 -13.52 0.11 -4.50
N GLN A 155 -14.41 0.89 -5.11
CA GLN A 155 -14.20 1.50 -6.42
C GLN A 155 -14.52 2.99 -6.39
N SER A 156 -13.65 3.80 -6.97
CA SER A 156 -13.85 5.24 -7.16
C SER A 156 -13.35 5.66 -8.54
N GLN A 157 -14.04 6.56 -9.22
CA GLN A 157 -13.63 7.10 -10.52
C GLN A 157 -12.57 8.19 -10.39
N SER A 158 -12.61 8.99 -9.32
CA SER A 158 -11.75 10.17 -9.17
C SER A 158 -11.13 10.32 -7.77
N GLY A 159 -11.50 9.47 -6.82
CA GLY A 159 -10.99 9.50 -5.45
C GLY A 159 -10.38 8.17 -5.02
N THR A 160 -10.30 7.95 -3.72
CA THR A 160 -9.77 6.72 -3.14
C THR A 160 -10.87 5.65 -3.03
N GLY A 161 -10.62 4.46 -3.52
CA GLY A 161 -11.56 3.33 -3.44
C GLY A 161 -11.68 2.75 -2.02
N VAL A 162 -10.56 2.64 -1.30
CA VAL A 162 -10.50 2.16 0.10
C VAL A 162 -9.49 2.99 0.87
N VAL A 163 -9.86 3.45 2.06
CA VAL A 163 -8.96 4.07 3.04
C VAL A 163 -8.96 3.22 4.30
N GLY A 164 -7.78 2.76 4.71
CA GLY A 164 -7.57 2.17 6.03
C GLY A 164 -6.88 3.19 6.93
N HIS A 165 -7.48 3.52 8.06
CA HIS A 165 -6.96 4.46 9.03
C HIS A 165 -6.94 3.82 10.43
N SER A 166 -5.87 4.03 11.16
CA SER A 166 -5.74 3.60 12.57
C SER A 166 -5.09 4.72 13.38
N ASP A 167 -5.77 5.20 14.41
CA ASP A 167 -5.27 6.23 15.34
C ASP A 167 -4.39 5.65 16.46
N GLY A 168 -4.37 4.33 16.59
CA GLY A 168 -3.60 3.65 17.64
C GLY A 168 -2.10 3.57 17.32
N THR A 169 -1.25 3.69 18.33
CA THR A 169 0.22 3.61 18.20
C THR A 169 0.73 2.23 17.75
N THR A 170 -0.09 1.18 17.89
CA THR A 170 0.22 -0.20 17.51
C THR A 170 -0.75 -0.76 16.47
N GLY A 171 -1.74 0.04 16.01
CA GLY A 171 -2.76 -0.40 15.07
C GLY A 171 -2.24 -0.41 13.62
N THR A 172 -2.80 -1.28 12.80
CA THR A 172 -2.55 -1.36 11.36
C THR A 172 -3.75 -0.80 10.60
N GLY A 173 -3.54 0.20 9.74
CA GLY A 173 -4.61 0.78 8.91
C GLY A 173 -5.15 -0.21 7.87
N VAL A 174 -4.26 -0.96 7.20
CA VAL A 174 -4.59 -2.04 6.26
C VAL A 174 -3.63 -3.20 6.48
N ALA A 175 -4.14 -4.39 6.69
CA ALA A 175 -3.37 -5.62 6.74
C ALA A 175 -3.79 -6.57 5.61
N GLY A 176 -2.86 -6.94 4.75
CA GLY A 176 -3.06 -7.97 3.72
C GLY A 176 -2.38 -9.27 4.14
N VAL A 177 -3.14 -10.30 4.39
CA VAL A 177 -2.62 -11.62 4.81
C VAL A 177 -3.10 -12.69 3.85
N ASN A 178 -2.18 -13.47 3.30
CA ASN A 178 -2.49 -14.64 2.50
C ASN A 178 -1.68 -15.84 3.02
N PRO A 179 -2.29 -16.77 3.76
CA PRO A 179 -1.61 -17.97 4.27
C PRO A 179 -1.36 -19.03 3.19
N GLY A 180 -1.96 -18.90 2.02
CA GLY A 180 -1.68 -19.70 0.84
C GLY A 180 -0.48 -19.19 0.02
N GLY A 181 -0.12 -19.51 -1.06
CA GLY A 181 1.05 -19.08 -1.84
C GLY A 181 0.89 -17.79 -2.67
N GLY A 182 -0.18 -17.02 -2.49
CA GLY A 182 -0.45 -15.80 -3.25
C GLY A 182 0.02 -14.52 -2.54
N ASN A 183 -0.22 -13.37 -3.17
CA ASN A 183 0.13 -12.06 -2.62
C ASN A 183 -0.81 -11.68 -1.45
N GLY A 184 -0.27 -11.14 -0.38
CA GLY A 184 -1.05 -10.51 0.68
C GLY A 184 -1.59 -9.15 0.25
N VAL A 185 -0.76 -8.34 -0.43
CA VAL A 185 -1.14 -7.08 -1.07
C VAL A 185 -0.54 -7.04 -2.48
N LEU A 186 -1.31 -6.65 -3.46
CA LEU A 186 -0.86 -6.39 -4.82
C LEU A 186 -1.16 -4.94 -5.19
N GLY A 187 -0.10 -4.14 -5.39
CA GLY A 187 -0.20 -2.79 -5.94
C GLY A 187 0.14 -2.79 -7.42
N SER A 188 -0.73 -2.27 -8.26
CA SER A 188 -0.52 -2.14 -9.71
C SER A 188 -0.99 -0.78 -10.19
N SER A 189 -0.19 -0.13 -11.02
CA SER A 189 -0.50 1.17 -11.65
C SER A 189 0.01 1.19 -13.08
N SER A 190 -0.73 1.80 -13.99
CA SER A 190 -0.34 1.99 -15.39
C SER A 190 0.51 3.24 -15.63
N GLY A 191 0.51 4.21 -14.73
CA GLY A 191 1.20 5.48 -14.95
C GLY A 191 1.79 6.14 -13.71
N GLY A 192 1.57 5.59 -12.52
CA GLY A 192 2.13 6.07 -11.26
C GLY A 192 2.75 4.94 -10.46
N ASP A 193 2.98 5.17 -9.17
CA ASP A 193 3.50 4.15 -8.27
C ASP A 193 2.43 3.11 -7.94
N GLY A 194 2.77 1.83 -8.01
CA GLY A 194 1.90 0.73 -7.57
C GLY A 194 1.76 0.68 -6.06
N VAL A 195 2.86 0.94 -5.34
CA VAL A 195 2.90 1.07 -3.87
C VAL A 195 3.84 2.19 -3.50
N THR A 196 3.40 3.13 -2.69
CA THR A 196 4.23 4.18 -2.09
C THR A 196 4.26 4.00 -0.58
N GLY A 197 5.44 3.81 -0.01
CA GLY A 197 5.65 3.79 1.44
C GLY A 197 6.31 5.07 1.93
N PHE A 198 5.64 5.78 2.81
CA PHE A 198 6.17 6.99 3.45
C PHE A 198 6.15 6.84 4.97
N SER A 199 7.26 7.17 5.63
CA SER A 199 7.35 7.25 7.08
C SER A 199 8.16 8.49 7.47
N GLN A 200 7.66 9.28 8.41
CA GLN A 200 8.33 10.48 8.90
C GLN A 200 9.51 10.14 9.83
N HIS A 201 9.40 9.08 10.63
CA HIS A 201 10.38 8.74 11.67
C HIS A 201 10.85 7.28 11.64
N GLY A 202 10.32 6.46 10.74
CA GLY A 202 10.64 5.04 10.65
C GLY A 202 10.95 4.60 9.21
N ILE A 203 10.74 3.32 8.94
CA ILE A 203 10.95 2.69 7.63
C ILE A 203 9.69 2.86 6.79
N GLY A 204 9.80 3.43 5.60
CA GLY A 204 8.68 3.58 4.65
C GLY A 204 8.23 2.25 4.08
N VAL A 205 9.18 1.38 3.69
CA VAL A 205 8.92 0.01 3.22
C VAL A 205 9.92 -0.93 3.88
N HIS A 206 9.45 -1.94 4.59
CA HIS A 206 10.27 -3.00 5.18
C HIS A 206 9.95 -4.32 4.47
N GLY A 207 10.94 -4.91 3.82
CA GLY A 207 10.84 -6.22 3.19
C GLY A 207 11.64 -7.26 3.96
N GLU A 208 10.98 -8.33 4.39
CA GLU A 208 11.59 -9.49 5.03
C GLU A 208 11.13 -10.76 4.30
N GLY A 209 12.06 -11.63 3.96
CA GLY A 209 11.74 -12.85 3.24
C GLY A 209 12.77 -13.95 3.47
N GLY A 210 12.38 -15.21 3.34
CA GLY A 210 13.28 -16.36 3.45
C GLY A 210 14.31 -16.44 2.31
N SER A 211 14.03 -15.85 1.15
CA SER A 211 14.95 -15.71 0.02
C SER A 211 15.27 -14.25 -0.23
N ASP A 212 14.34 -13.50 -0.79
CA ASP A 212 14.49 -12.08 -1.10
C ASP A 212 13.51 -11.27 -0.26
N GLY A 213 13.98 -10.32 0.53
CA GLY A 213 13.13 -9.38 1.24
C GLY A 213 12.52 -8.36 0.27
N VAL A 214 13.31 -7.88 -0.69
CA VAL A 214 12.89 -6.98 -1.77
C VAL A 214 13.53 -7.42 -3.08
N LEU A 215 12.74 -7.73 -4.09
CA LEU A 215 13.18 -7.97 -5.46
C LEU A 215 12.80 -6.78 -6.33
N GLY A 216 13.79 -6.02 -6.80
CA GLY A 216 13.60 -4.91 -7.74
C GLY A 216 13.93 -5.33 -9.17
N VAL A 217 12.95 -5.30 -10.06
CA VAL A 217 13.12 -5.55 -11.49
C VAL A 217 12.62 -4.35 -12.28
N GLY A 218 13.46 -3.74 -13.09
CA GLY A 218 13.12 -2.57 -13.86
C GLY A 218 13.89 -2.50 -15.19
N ALA A 219 13.30 -1.89 -16.21
CA ALA A 219 13.96 -1.67 -17.50
C ALA A 219 15.17 -0.72 -17.41
N SER A 220 15.15 0.23 -16.48
CA SER A 220 16.26 1.18 -16.23
C SER A 220 16.97 0.86 -14.92
N ASN A 221 16.27 0.97 -13.80
CA ASN A 221 16.81 0.69 -12.47
C ASN A 221 15.89 -0.30 -11.75
N GLY A 222 16.43 -1.40 -11.25
CA GLY A 222 15.71 -2.32 -10.37
C GLY A 222 15.50 -1.73 -8.97
N VAL A 223 16.56 -1.12 -8.42
CA VAL A 223 16.54 -0.37 -7.16
C VAL A 223 17.27 0.96 -7.39
N HIS A 224 16.67 2.07 -6.99
CA HIS A 224 17.27 3.39 -7.01
C HIS A 224 17.24 4.00 -5.61
N GLY A 225 18.36 4.00 -4.92
CA GLY A 225 18.50 4.59 -3.58
C GLY A 225 19.13 5.97 -3.64
N VAL A 226 18.46 6.98 -3.11
CA VAL A 226 18.93 8.36 -3.03
C VAL A 226 18.91 8.82 -1.58
N ASN A 227 20.05 9.30 -1.07
CA ASN A 227 20.12 10.02 0.19
C ASN A 227 20.35 11.50 -0.10
N GLN A 228 19.49 12.36 0.40
CA GLN A 228 19.54 13.82 0.20
C GLN A 228 20.17 14.55 1.41
N THR A 229 20.56 13.83 2.45
CA THR A 229 21.17 14.40 3.67
C THR A 229 22.66 14.05 3.77
N SER A 230 23.44 14.86 4.47
CA SER A 230 24.83 14.53 4.77
C SER A 230 24.93 13.33 5.73
N GLY A 231 25.84 12.42 5.47
CA GLY A 231 26.23 11.36 6.40
C GLY A 231 25.49 10.02 6.26
N GLY A 232 24.50 9.88 5.36
CA GLY A 232 23.85 8.59 5.09
C GLY A 232 24.28 7.97 3.76
N SER A 233 23.86 6.73 3.53
CA SER A 233 24.05 6.00 2.27
C SER A 233 22.74 5.97 1.46
N GLY A 234 22.81 6.14 0.14
CA GLY A 234 21.67 5.90 -0.74
C GLY A 234 21.28 4.42 -0.76
N VAL A 235 22.28 3.53 -0.76
CA VAL A 235 22.12 2.07 -0.57
C VAL A 235 23.19 1.60 0.41
N LEU A 236 22.78 0.89 1.44
CA LEU A 236 23.66 0.21 2.38
C LEU A 236 23.47 -1.30 2.24
N GLY A 237 24.54 -2.02 1.90
CA GLY A 237 24.57 -3.47 1.89
C GLY A 237 25.39 -3.97 3.07
N GLU A 238 24.77 -4.69 3.98
CA GLU A 238 25.41 -5.26 5.17
C GLU A 238 25.12 -6.75 5.26
N ASN A 239 26.12 -7.55 5.56
CA ASN A 239 25.98 -8.98 5.83
C ASN A 239 26.74 -9.35 7.11
N GLY A 240 26.02 -9.77 8.13
CA GLY A 240 26.56 -10.20 9.42
C GLY A 240 26.98 -11.68 9.50
N SER A 241 26.77 -12.47 8.43
CA SER A 241 26.88 -13.94 8.46
C SER A 241 27.98 -14.50 7.56
N GLY A 242 28.90 -13.68 7.02
CA GLY A 242 30.07 -14.14 6.28
C GLY A 242 29.96 -14.16 4.75
N GLY A 243 28.85 -13.70 4.17
CA GLY A 243 28.74 -13.47 2.72
C GLY A 243 29.08 -12.03 2.32
N PRO A 244 29.06 -11.67 1.03
CA PRO A 244 29.22 -10.30 0.60
C PRO A 244 28.01 -9.43 0.98
N GLY A 245 28.24 -8.19 1.43
CA GLY A 245 27.17 -7.20 1.66
C GLY A 245 26.52 -6.73 0.36
N VAL A 246 27.33 -6.59 -0.73
CA VAL A 246 26.86 -6.23 -2.06
C VAL A 246 27.56 -7.13 -3.09
N THR A 247 26.80 -7.71 -4.01
CA THR A 247 27.35 -8.46 -5.16
C THR A 247 26.89 -7.80 -6.45
N GLY A 248 27.82 -7.35 -7.28
CA GLY A 248 27.54 -6.85 -8.62
C GLY A 248 27.86 -7.91 -9.67
N ILE A 249 26.91 -8.23 -10.54
CA ILE A 249 27.07 -9.18 -11.65
C ILE A 249 26.64 -8.50 -12.94
N ALA A 250 27.53 -8.49 -13.95
CA ALA A 250 27.21 -8.09 -15.30
C ALA A 250 27.64 -9.17 -16.29
N THR A 251 26.76 -9.56 -17.18
CA THR A 251 27.01 -10.56 -18.21
C THR A 251 27.39 -9.94 -19.56
N SER A 252 27.16 -8.64 -19.74
CA SER A 252 27.52 -7.89 -20.93
C SER A 252 29.02 -7.58 -20.96
N ALA A 253 29.69 -7.80 -22.08
CA ALA A 253 31.10 -7.47 -22.27
C ALA A 253 31.40 -5.95 -22.24
N ALA A 254 30.38 -5.11 -22.40
CA ALA A 254 30.49 -3.65 -22.41
C ALA A 254 30.10 -2.97 -21.09
N ALA A 255 29.56 -3.73 -20.11
CA ALA A 255 29.06 -3.17 -18.86
C ALA A 255 29.97 -3.49 -17.68
N ALA A 256 30.15 -2.53 -16.77
CA ALA A 256 30.75 -2.76 -15.47
C ALA A 256 29.72 -3.40 -14.52
N ALA A 257 30.15 -4.40 -13.75
CA ALA A 257 29.31 -4.99 -12.71
C ALA A 257 29.10 -4.02 -11.52
N VAL A 258 30.13 -3.23 -11.20
CA VAL A 258 30.09 -2.13 -10.24
C VAL A 258 30.75 -0.91 -10.90
N HIS A 259 30.07 0.21 -10.93
CA HIS A 259 30.57 1.47 -11.48
C HIS A 259 30.45 2.58 -10.43
N GLY A 260 31.57 3.01 -9.89
CA GLY A 260 31.63 4.13 -8.94
C GLY A 260 32.06 5.42 -9.65
N THR A 261 31.31 6.48 -9.47
CA THR A 261 31.65 7.85 -9.91
C THR A 261 31.53 8.82 -8.74
N ASN A 262 32.50 9.73 -8.65
CA ASN A 262 32.46 10.87 -7.73
C ASN A 262 32.84 12.13 -8.51
N SER A 263 31.94 13.08 -8.63
CA SER A 263 32.18 14.36 -9.28
C SER A 263 32.91 15.38 -8.39
N GLY A 264 33.03 15.09 -7.09
CA GLY A 264 33.79 15.90 -6.14
C GLY A 264 35.25 15.41 -5.97
N ALA A 265 35.93 15.89 -4.96
CA ALA A 265 37.34 15.58 -4.69
C ALA A 265 37.59 14.26 -3.93
N GLY A 266 36.53 13.57 -3.51
CA GLY A 266 36.65 12.32 -2.75
C GLY A 266 36.83 11.08 -3.65
N PRO A 267 37.14 9.89 -3.09
CA PRO A 267 37.25 8.66 -3.85
C PRO A 267 35.89 8.24 -4.40
N ALA A 268 35.86 7.72 -5.63
CA ALA A 268 34.68 7.11 -6.22
C ALA A 268 34.40 5.71 -5.67
N VAL A 269 35.47 4.96 -5.35
CA VAL A 269 35.41 3.64 -4.69
C VAL A 269 36.48 3.64 -3.59
N LEU A 270 36.10 3.28 -2.38
CA LEU A 270 37.00 3.13 -1.24
C LEU A 270 36.92 1.68 -0.74
N GLY A 271 37.98 0.90 -0.95
CA GLY A 271 38.14 -0.43 -0.36
C GLY A 271 38.96 -0.32 0.94
N GLN A 272 38.40 -0.65 2.08
CA GLN A 272 39.04 -0.55 3.37
C GLN A 272 38.84 -1.83 4.19
N SER A 273 39.96 -2.38 4.69
CA SER A 273 39.96 -3.51 5.61
C SER A 273 41.05 -3.35 6.62
N PRO A 274 40.78 -3.03 7.91
CA PRO A 274 41.79 -2.79 8.93
C PRO A 274 42.68 -4.01 9.21
N ALA A 275 42.16 -5.23 9.10
CA ALA A 275 42.84 -6.48 9.41
C ALA A 275 43.11 -7.39 8.22
N GLY A 276 42.66 -7.01 7.01
CA GLY A 276 42.80 -7.83 5.83
C GLY A 276 43.11 -7.04 4.56
N THR A 277 42.75 -7.59 3.42
CA THR A 277 42.96 -6.98 2.10
C THR A 277 41.81 -6.05 1.77
N GLY A 278 42.06 -4.78 1.50
CA GLY A 278 41.05 -3.77 1.15
C GLY A 278 40.43 -4.04 -0.23
N VAL A 279 41.23 -4.45 -1.22
CA VAL A 279 40.78 -4.74 -2.58
C VAL A 279 41.54 -5.97 -3.11
N VAL A 280 40.81 -6.94 -3.63
CA VAL A 280 41.36 -8.05 -4.41
C VAL A 280 40.91 -7.87 -5.86
N ALA A 281 41.87 -7.76 -6.78
CA ALA A 281 41.61 -7.68 -8.20
C ALA A 281 42.15 -8.93 -8.89
N SER A 282 41.33 -9.66 -9.65
CA SER A 282 41.68 -10.87 -10.37
C SER A 282 41.08 -10.86 -11.77
N GLY A 283 41.84 -11.27 -12.76
CA GLY A 283 41.39 -11.34 -14.16
C GLY A 283 42.57 -11.30 -15.14
N LYS A 284 42.29 -11.44 -16.43
CA LYS A 284 43.28 -11.30 -17.51
C LYS A 284 44.04 -9.96 -17.41
N THR A 285 43.38 -8.89 -17.10
CA THR A 285 43.94 -7.60 -16.67
C THR A 285 43.33 -7.26 -15.31
N ALA A 286 44.06 -7.58 -14.24
CA ALA A 286 43.56 -7.40 -12.88
C ALA A 286 43.38 -5.94 -12.48
N LEU A 287 44.29 -5.06 -12.88
CA LEU A 287 44.27 -3.62 -12.58
C LEU A 287 44.73 -2.83 -13.81
N ARG A 288 43.93 -1.89 -14.27
CA ARG A 288 44.29 -0.89 -15.25
C ARG A 288 44.16 0.49 -14.63
N VAL A 289 45.26 1.21 -14.52
CA VAL A 289 45.30 2.58 -14.04
C VAL A 289 45.48 3.54 -15.21
N VAL A 290 44.60 4.54 -15.30
CA VAL A 290 44.69 5.61 -16.28
C VAL A 290 44.86 6.91 -15.47
N GLY A 291 46.04 7.51 -15.53
CA GLY A 291 46.42 8.66 -14.72
C GLY A 291 47.50 8.31 -13.66
N PRO A 292 47.89 9.28 -12.82
CA PRO A 292 48.89 9.05 -11.78
C PRO A 292 48.40 8.04 -10.74
N ALA A 293 49.30 7.08 -10.39
CA ALA A 293 49.08 6.18 -9.26
C ALA A 293 49.94 6.62 -8.06
N VAL A 294 49.34 6.66 -6.87
CA VAL A 294 50.01 6.99 -5.64
C VAL A 294 50.12 5.75 -4.74
N PHE A 295 51.32 5.38 -4.39
CA PHE A 295 51.57 4.24 -3.51
C PHE A 295 52.25 4.73 -2.23
N SER A 296 51.73 4.41 -1.06
CA SER A 296 52.29 4.80 0.24
C SER A 296 53.67 4.19 0.50
N ARG A 297 53.99 3.05 -0.16
CA ARG A 297 55.29 2.39 -0.06
C ARG A 297 56.17 2.73 -1.25
N SER A 298 56.25 4.00 -1.62
CA SER A 298 57.07 4.56 -2.68
C SER A 298 57.60 5.94 -2.28
N GLY A 299 58.60 6.42 -2.96
CA GLY A 299 59.10 7.77 -2.72
C GLY A 299 60.50 7.99 -3.33
N LYS A 300 61.20 8.99 -2.82
CA LYS A 300 62.55 9.36 -3.23
C LYS A 300 63.52 9.26 -2.05
N LEU A 301 64.75 8.90 -2.34
CA LEU A 301 65.90 8.85 -1.43
C LEU A 301 67.06 9.54 -2.13
N THR A 302 67.79 10.39 -1.43
CA THR A 302 68.98 11.07 -1.97
C THR A 302 70.27 10.47 -1.40
N ILE A 303 71.17 10.04 -2.28
CA ILE A 303 72.53 9.67 -1.94
C ILE A 303 73.36 10.92 -2.16
N ALA A 304 73.94 11.47 -1.08
CA ALA A 304 74.76 12.72 -1.11
C ALA A 304 76.02 12.56 -1.93
N ALA A 305 76.59 13.69 -2.43
CA ALA A 305 77.86 13.72 -3.08
C ALA A 305 78.97 13.15 -2.13
N GLY A 306 79.88 12.41 -2.70
CA GLY A 306 80.97 11.72 -1.95
C GLY A 306 80.53 10.40 -1.29
N LYS A 307 79.23 10.03 -1.31
CA LYS A 307 78.77 8.80 -0.67
C LYS A 307 78.50 7.71 -1.71
N THR A 308 78.55 6.46 -1.25
CA THR A 308 78.27 5.27 -2.03
C THR A 308 76.95 4.60 -1.62
N SER A 309 76.28 5.14 -0.60
CA SER A 309 75.02 4.59 -0.12
C SER A 309 74.16 5.61 0.63
N ALA A 310 72.86 5.33 0.74
CA ALA A 310 71.96 6.02 1.67
C ALA A 310 70.89 5.02 2.15
N THR A 311 70.39 5.24 3.37
CA THR A 311 69.40 4.42 4.04
C THR A 311 68.09 5.17 4.15
N LYS A 312 66.98 4.56 3.72
CA LYS A 312 65.63 4.98 4.00
C LYS A 312 65.11 4.24 5.22
N THR A 313 64.69 4.98 6.23
CA THR A 313 64.07 4.45 7.46
C THR A 313 62.56 4.68 7.49
N GLY A 314 61.89 4.06 8.45
CA GLY A 314 60.43 4.23 8.64
C GLY A 314 59.60 3.61 7.51
N VAL A 315 60.03 2.52 6.96
CA VAL A 315 59.26 1.74 5.95
C VAL A 315 58.87 0.40 6.51
N ALA A 316 57.59 0.03 6.30
CA ALA A 316 57.08 -1.28 6.69
C ALA A 316 57.65 -2.34 5.73
N LEU A 317 58.47 -3.27 6.23
CA LEU A 317 59.07 -4.37 5.49
C LEU A 317 58.68 -5.71 6.11
N THR A 318 58.55 -6.73 5.27
CA THR A 318 58.44 -8.14 5.66
C THR A 318 59.55 -8.93 4.98
N ASN A 319 59.71 -10.20 5.34
CA ASN A 319 60.67 -11.08 4.67
C ASN A 319 60.36 -11.31 3.19
N ALA A 320 59.12 -11.05 2.75
CA ALA A 320 58.69 -11.12 1.37
C ALA A 320 58.86 -9.79 0.60
N SER A 321 59.30 -8.72 1.25
CA SER A 321 59.38 -7.41 0.60
C SER A 321 60.49 -7.35 -0.45
N ILE A 322 60.16 -6.88 -1.63
CA ILE A 322 61.09 -6.56 -2.70
C ILE A 322 61.21 -5.05 -2.84
N VAL A 323 62.42 -4.52 -2.73
CA VAL A 323 62.70 -3.08 -2.88
C VAL A 323 63.18 -2.82 -4.31
N LEU A 324 62.33 -2.19 -5.11
CA LEU A 324 62.64 -1.74 -6.46
C LEU A 324 63.19 -0.33 -6.40
N VAL A 325 64.35 -0.04 -7.04
CA VAL A 325 65.00 1.26 -7.03
C VAL A 325 65.47 1.64 -8.44
N THR A 326 65.43 2.93 -8.73
CA THR A 326 65.93 3.48 -10.00
C THR A 326 66.50 4.87 -9.79
N ALA A 327 67.62 5.20 -10.49
CA ALA A 327 68.15 6.55 -10.50
C ALA A 327 67.20 7.49 -11.26
N GLN A 328 66.94 8.66 -10.69
CA GLN A 328 66.07 9.69 -11.24
C GLN A 328 66.84 10.84 -11.93
N ASN A 329 68.15 10.83 -11.85
CA ASN A 329 69.03 11.74 -12.56
C ASN A 329 70.18 10.96 -13.18
N ASP A 330 70.78 11.52 -14.23
CA ASP A 330 71.90 10.92 -14.91
C ASP A 330 73.15 10.89 -14.01
N VAL A 331 73.80 9.71 -13.93
CA VAL A 331 74.99 9.45 -13.13
C VAL A 331 75.97 8.59 -13.94
N PRO A 332 76.65 9.17 -14.93
CA PRO A 332 77.35 8.44 -15.96
C PRO A 332 78.51 7.58 -15.47
N SER A 333 79.03 7.84 -14.24
CA SER A 333 80.15 7.09 -13.68
C SER A 333 79.82 6.01 -12.63
N THR A 334 78.49 5.80 -12.36
CA THR A 334 78.04 4.88 -11.31
C THR A 334 76.70 4.24 -11.68
N THR A 335 76.40 3.13 -11.07
CA THR A 335 75.08 2.46 -11.17
C THR A 335 74.60 2.07 -9.80
N ILE A 336 73.31 1.81 -9.64
CA ILE A 336 72.74 1.18 -8.45
C ILE A 336 73.22 -0.29 -8.42
N ARG A 337 73.91 -0.68 -7.38
CA ARG A 337 74.42 -2.02 -7.16
C ARG A 337 73.38 -2.92 -6.51
N SER A 338 72.77 -2.41 -5.46
CA SER A 338 71.75 -3.17 -4.70
C SER A 338 70.89 -2.25 -3.87
N ALA A 339 69.69 -2.74 -3.52
CA ALA A 339 68.86 -2.20 -2.42
C ALA A 339 68.69 -3.32 -1.40
N VAL A 340 69.27 -3.16 -0.23
CA VAL A 340 69.32 -4.20 0.80
C VAL A 340 68.28 -3.87 1.89
N PRO A 341 67.24 -4.68 2.02
CA PRO A 341 66.22 -4.49 3.08
C PRO A 341 66.80 -4.94 4.44
N ASN A 342 66.37 -4.23 5.48
CA ASN A 342 66.56 -4.62 6.88
C ASN A 342 65.18 -4.59 7.56
N VAL A 343 64.55 -5.76 7.66
CA VAL A 343 63.20 -5.92 8.18
C VAL A 343 63.14 -5.53 9.65
N ALA A 344 64.13 -5.93 10.46
CA ALA A 344 64.16 -5.64 11.88
C ALA A 344 64.23 -4.13 12.18
N ALA A 345 64.96 -3.37 11.35
CA ALA A 345 65.12 -1.92 11.50
C ALA A 345 64.03 -1.11 10.73
N GLY A 346 63.09 -1.75 10.00
CA GLY A 346 62.14 -1.04 9.16
C GLY A 346 62.81 -0.10 8.16
N SER A 347 63.89 -0.56 7.49
CA SER A 347 64.70 0.27 6.63
C SER A 347 65.28 -0.49 5.46
N PHE A 348 65.73 0.21 4.43
CA PHE A 348 66.54 -0.37 3.37
C PHE A 348 67.67 0.55 2.98
N THR A 349 68.80 0.00 2.55
CA THR A 349 69.97 0.77 2.10
C THR A 349 70.19 0.56 0.61
N VAL A 350 70.27 1.66 -0.13
CA VAL A 350 70.67 1.67 -1.55
C VAL A 350 72.15 1.88 -1.66
N HIS A 351 72.82 0.99 -2.41
CA HIS A 351 74.27 1.04 -2.67
C HIS A 351 74.53 1.37 -4.14
N LEU A 352 75.49 2.24 -4.37
CA LEU A 352 76.04 2.54 -5.69
C LEU A 352 77.38 1.76 -5.91
N THR A 353 77.76 1.58 -7.16
CA THR A 353 79.03 0.94 -7.51
C THR A 353 80.27 1.79 -7.20
N LYS A 354 80.14 3.14 -7.23
CA LYS A 354 81.18 4.11 -6.90
C LYS A 354 80.58 5.35 -6.24
N SER A 355 81.38 6.11 -5.52
CA SER A 355 80.96 7.42 -5.01
C SER A 355 80.72 8.40 -6.15
N VAL A 356 79.82 9.34 -5.92
CA VAL A 356 79.33 10.29 -6.93
C VAL A 356 79.79 11.71 -6.57
N SER A 357 80.19 12.51 -7.56
CA SER A 357 80.53 13.91 -7.38
C SER A 357 79.34 14.86 -7.14
N LYS A 358 78.17 14.45 -7.56
CA LYS A 358 76.87 15.13 -7.37
C LYS A 358 75.88 14.18 -6.68
N ALA A 359 74.90 14.73 -5.96
CA ALA A 359 73.87 13.94 -5.30
C ALA A 359 73.01 13.12 -6.33
N VAL A 360 72.74 11.89 -5.99
CA VAL A 360 71.88 10.99 -6.77
C VAL A 360 70.52 10.88 -6.10
N THR A 361 69.48 11.24 -6.81
CA THR A 361 68.08 10.98 -6.42
C THR A 361 67.65 9.60 -6.91
N VAL A 362 67.23 8.75 -5.98
CA VAL A 362 66.79 7.40 -6.26
C VAL A 362 65.27 7.35 -5.99
N GLY A 363 64.49 7.01 -6.98
CA GLY A 363 63.09 6.59 -6.80
C GLY A 363 63.04 5.17 -6.25
N TRP A 364 62.18 4.91 -5.30
CA TRP A 364 62.01 3.59 -4.70
C TRP A 364 60.55 3.20 -4.63
N PHE A 365 60.26 1.89 -4.74
CA PHE A 365 58.96 1.29 -4.58
C PHE A 365 59.11 -0.11 -3.93
N ILE A 366 58.24 -0.40 -2.95
CA ILE A 366 58.28 -1.66 -2.21
C ILE A 366 57.00 -2.46 -2.54
N VAL A 367 57.20 -3.69 -2.98
CA VAL A 367 56.15 -4.71 -3.19
C VAL A 367 56.39 -5.88 -2.24
N ASN A 368 55.26 -6.49 -1.82
CA ASN A 368 55.28 -7.74 -1.04
C ASN A 368 54.57 -8.82 -1.82
#